data_bc64b2a62018e8690b80c965256b3917
#
_entry.id   bc64b2a62018e8690b80c965256b3917
#
_cell.length_a   1.000
_cell.length_b   1.000
_cell.length_c   1.000
_cell.angle_alpha   90.00
_cell.angle_beta   90.00
_cell.angle_gamma   90.00
#
_symmetry.space_group_name_H-M   'P 1'
#
loop_
_entity.id
_entity.type
_entity.pdbx_description
1 polymer ?
#
loop_
_entity_poly.entity_id
_entity_poly.type
_entity_poly.pdbx_seq_one_letter_code
_entity_poly.pdbx_strand_id
1 'polypeptide(L)'
;TGIDDDSIDTDEGWRGGIQFLIARQRANGGDRIFEMSSVGVQTALASRPQVANFTVIGSGRTGAGDLMVLNSGTGGRFVNGVMVSANAATACLDVDDTSTVAEAPRWDSVVLACAIPFRNDTTGGVDGPATQALFTAGANNSSTHTSTLTGGFINGANEAARPAFNASTLNPFFQNTTYVGAVRDANDTWWQGWTCGLTSGSTC
;
A
#
# COMPACT_ATOMS: atom_id res chain seq x y z
N THR A 1 -8.55 11.55 -2.78
CA THR A 1 -8.65 12.14 -1.42
C THR A 1 -10.12 12.33 -1.02
N GLY A 2 -10.41 12.32 0.30
CA GLY A 2 -11.76 12.62 0.80
C GLY A 2 -12.77 11.48 0.70
N ILE A 3 -12.32 10.26 0.47
CA ILE A 3 -13.14 9.04 0.49
C ILE A 3 -13.49 8.72 1.95
N ASP A 4 -14.72 8.31 2.20
CA ASP A 4 -15.22 8.01 3.55
C ASP A 4 -15.02 6.56 3.94
N ASP A 5 -14.81 5.70 2.98
CA ASP A 5 -14.58 4.26 3.08
C ASP A 5 -13.20 3.94 2.52
N ASP A 6 -13.01 2.79 1.91
CA ASP A 6 -11.73 2.36 1.37
C ASP A 6 -11.34 3.11 0.09
N SER A 7 -10.05 3.37 -0.07
CA SER A 7 -9.58 4.12 -1.23
C SER A 7 -9.45 3.24 -2.47
N ILE A 8 -9.02 2.02 -2.30
CA ILE A 8 -8.92 0.96 -3.31
C ILE A 8 -9.50 -0.30 -2.70
N ASP A 9 -10.69 -0.63 -3.12
CA ASP A 9 -11.40 -1.85 -2.76
C ASP A 9 -11.43 -2.78 -3.96
N THR A 10 -11.04 -4.03 -3.77
CA THR A 10 -11.06 -5.06 -4.82
C THR A 10 -11.61 -6.36 -4.27
N ASP A 11 -12.41 -7.04 -5.08
CA ASP A 11 -13.04 -8.29 -4.69
C ASP A 11 -13.15 -9.25 -5.88
N GLU A 12 -13.54 -10.49 -5.60
CA GLU A 12 -14.02 -11.51 -6.53
C GLU A 12 -13.17 -11.72 -7.81
N GLY A 13 -11.87 -11.91 -7.65
CA GLY A 13 -11.02 -12.33 -8.77
C GLY A 13 -10.40 -11.19 -9.58
N TRP A 14 -10.33 -9.99 -9.01
CA TRP A 14 -9.66 -8.88 -9.70
C TRP A 14 -8.16 -9.14 -9.86
N ARG A 15 -7.65 -9.01 -11.10
CA ARG A 15 -6.25 -9.26 -11.49
C ARG A 15 -5.65 -8.11 -12.28
N GLY A 16 -6.19 -6.91 -12.07
CA GLY A 16 -5.74 -5.69 -12.76
C GLY A 16 -4.42 -5.15 -12.22
N GLY A 17 -3.92 -4.12 -12.90
CA GLY A 17 -2.71 -3.39 -12.53
C GLY A 17 -3.00 -1.93 -12.22
N ILE A 18 -2.31 -1.40 -11.21
CA ILE A 18 -2.30 0.03 -10.86
C ILE A 18 -0.84 0.48 -10.82
N GLN A 19 -0.52 1.60 -11.47
CA GLN A 19 0.77 2.25 -11.31
C GLN A 19 0.60 3.76 -11.11
N PHE A 20 1.50 4.36 -10.30
CA PHE A 20 1.47 5.78 -9.94
C PHE A 20 0.22 6.15 -9.13
N LEU A 21 0.08 5.53 -7.98
CA LEU A 21 -1.04 5.78 -7.06
C LEU A 21 -0.63 6.69 -5.91
N ILE A 22 -1.35 7.79 -5.74
CA ILE A 22 -1.34 8.60 -4.53
C ILE A 22 -2.70 8.43 -3.85
N ALA A 23 -2.72 7.81 -2.69
CA ALA A 23 -3.92 7.73 -1.86
C ALA A 23 -3.64 8.39 -0.50
N ARG A 24 -4.43 9.41 -0.18
CA ARG A 24 -4.34 10.12 1.09
C ARG A 24 -5.72 10.20 1.72
N GLN A 25 -5.86 9.61 2.86
CA GLN A 25 -7.07 9.73 3.66
C GLN A 25 -7.15 11.14 4.27
N ARG A 26 -8.36 11.63 4.44
CA ARG A 26 -8.60 12.89 5.15
C ARG A 26 -8.49 12.67 6.67
N ALA A 27 -8.30 13.76 7.42
CA ALA A 27 -8.06 13.68 8.86
C ALA A 27 -9.20 13.04 9.67
N ASN A 28 -10.43 13.06 9.16
CA ASN A 28 -11.65 12.63 9.87
C ASN A 28 -12.49 11.61 9.08
N GLY A 29 -11.94 10.97 8.07
CA GLY A 29 -12.65 9.98 7.25
C GLY A 29 -11.71 8.92 6.67
N GLY A 30 -12.30 8.00 5.92
CA GLY A 30 -11.62 6.83 5.37
C GLY A 30 -11.55 5.69 6.36
N ASP A 31 -11.63 4.47 5.87
CA ASP A 31 -11.38 3.24 6.65
C ASP A 31 -10.01 2.69 6.27
N ARG A 32 -9.87 1.93 5.22
CA ARG A 32 -8.58 1.42 4.73
C ARG A 32 -8.11 2.19 3.50
N ILE A 33 -6.86 2.03 3.12
CA ILE A 33 -6.41 2.51 1.81
C ILE A 33 -6.53 1.38 0.79
N PHE A 34 -6.12 0.18 1.16
CA PHE A 34 -6.38 -1.02 0.39
C PHE A 34 -7.23 -1.98 1.22
N GLU A 35 -8.42 -2.28 0.78
CA GLU A 35 -9.18 -3.46 1.17
C GLU A 35 -9.23 -4.40 -0.02
N MET A 36 -8.59 -5.57 0.11
CA MET A 36 -8.43 -6.46 -1.02
C MET A 36 -8.88 -7.87 -0.64
N SER A 37 -10.05 -8.22 -1.14
CA SER A 37 -10.71 -9.49 -0.90
C SER A 37 -10.67 -10.40 -2.14
N SER A 38 -11.06 -11.63 -1.94
CA SER A 38 -11.22 -12.62 -3.00
C SER A 38 -12.40 -13.54 -2.68
N VAL A 39 -12.57 -14.59 -3.45
CA VAL A 39 -13.65 -15.57 -3.30
C VAL A 39 -13.25 -16.77 -2.43
N GLY A 40 -12.44 -16.57 -1.42
CA GLY A 40 -11.93 -17.63 -0.56
C GLY A 40 -10.93 -18.55 -1.26
N VAL A 41 -10.97 -19.83 -0.94
CA VAL A 41 -9.98 -20.83 -1.43
C VAL A 41 -10.11 -21.20 -2.92
N GLN A 42 -10.84 -20.49 -3.72
CA GLN A 42 -10.97 -20.76 -5.16
C GLN A 42 -9.78 -20.17 -5.93
N THR A 43 -8.65 -20.85 -5.90
CA THR A 43 -7.39 -20.37 -6.50
C THR A 43 -7.49 -19.96 -7.97
N ALA A 44 -8.38 -20.57 -8.75
CA ALA A 44 -8.63 -20.20 -10.15
C ALA A 44 -9.26 -18.82 -10.31
N LEU A 45 -10.03 -18.38 -9.31
CA LEU A 45 -10.73 -17.09 -9.27
C LEU A 45 -10.11 -16.11 -8.25
N ALA A 46 -9.02 -16.49 -7.59
CA ALA A 46 -8.38 -15.64 -6.59
C ALA A 46 -7.99 -14.27 -7.16
N SER A 47 -8.26 -13.24 -6.41
CA SER A 47 -7.79 -11.88 -6.70
C SER A 47 -6.27 -11.83 -6.61
N ARG A 48 -5.64 -11.25 -7.63
CA ARG A 48 -4.17 -11.09 -7.70
C ARG A 48 -3.80 -9.72 -8.23
N PRO A 49 -4.09 -8.67 -7.46
CA PRO A 49 -3.75 -7.30 -7.83
C PRO A 49 -2.24 -7.14 -8.06
N GLN A 50 -1.88 -6.23 -8.97
CA GLN A 50 -0.52 -5.79 -9.17
C GLN A 50 -0.46 -4.28 -9.00
N VAL A 51 0.27 -3.81 -8.00
CA VAL A 51 0.35 -2.36 -7.69
C VAL A 51 1.81 -1.95 -7.64
N ALA A 52 2.15 -0.92 -8.42
CA ALA A 52 3.51 -0.39 -8.49
C ALA A 52 3.53 1.12 -8.28
N ASN A 53 4.64 1.63 -7.73
CA ASN A 53 4.86 3.07 -7.52
C ASN A 53 3.69 3.75 -6.81
N PHE A 54 3.45 3.34 -5.59
CA PHE A 54 2.37 3.88 -4.77
C PHE A 54 2.90 4.59 -3.52
N THR A 55 2.24 5.70 -3.17
CA THR A 55 2.43 6.41 -1.91
C THR A 55 1.08 6.53 -1.23
N VAL A 56 0.96 5.92 -0.05
CA VAL A 56 -0.31 5.89 0.69
C VAL A 56 -0.13 6.47 2.08
N ILE A 57 -1.05 7.35 2.45
CA ILE A 57 -1.01 8.11 3.69
C ILE A 57 -2.32 7.90 4.45
N GLY A 58 -2.23 7.22 5.58
CA GLY A 58 -3.36 6.94 6.44
C GLY A 58 -3.86 8.16 7.21
N SER A 59 -5.10 8.08 7.62
CA SER A 59 -5.74 9.05 8.51
C SER A 59 -5.11 9.02 9.90
N GLY A 60 -5.00 10.19 10.53
CA GLY A 60 -4.70 10.28 11.97
C GLY A 60 -5.91 10.04 12.88
N ARG A 61 -7.06 9.65 12.32
CA ARG A 61 -8.33 9.49 13.03
C ARG A 61 -8.30 8.31 14.01
N THR A 62 -8.87 8.49 15.20
CA THR A 62 -9.15 7.36 16.11
C THR A 62 -10.13 6.39 15.43
N GLY A 63 -9.82 5.10 15.44
CA GLY A 63 -10.62 4.06 14.79
C GLY A 63 -10.52 4.03 13.27
N ALA A 64 -9.47 4.63 12.66
CA ALA A 64 -9.12 4.35 11.28
C ALA A 64 -8.71 2.88 11.15
N GLY A 65 -9.05 2.26 10.04
CA GLY A 65 -8.61 0.92 9.67
C GLY A 65 -7.11 0.84 9.37
N ASP A 66 -6.61 -0.36 9.16
CA ASP A 66 -5.24 -0.60 8.74
C ASP A 66 -5.03 -0.16 7.28
N LEU A 67 -3.81 0.23 6.91
CA LEU A 67 -3.59 0.82 5.58
C LEU A 67 -3.84 -0.16 4.45
N MET A 68 -3.40 -1.41 4.63
CA MET A 68 -3.61 -2.48 3.65
C MET A 68 -4.10 -3.73 4.37
N VAL A 69 -5.29 -4.16 4.04
CA VAL A 69 -5.87 -5.43 4.48
C VAL A 69 -6.02 -6.35 3.28
N LEU A 70 -5.47 -7.55 3.39
CA LEU A 70 -5.62 -8.61 2.40
C LEU A 70 -6.34 -9.78 3.05
N ASN A 71 -7.45 -10.19 2.49
CA ASN A 71 -8.28 -11.25 3.05
C ASN A 71 -8.85 -12.21 1.98
N SER A 72 -9.55 -13.24 2.43
CA SER A 72 -10.35 -14.17 1.62
C SER A 72 -9.57 -14.84 0.48
N GLY A 73 -8.26 -15.07 0.66
CA GLY A 73 -7.42 -15.71 -0.35
C GLY A 73 -6.91 -14.75 -1.42
N THR A 74 -6.76 -13.47 -1.11
CA THR A 74 -6.14 -12.50 -2.01
C THR A 74 -4.63 -12.73 -2.09
N GLY A 75 -4.12 -12.99 -3.30
CA GLY A 75 -2.70 -12.94 -3.61
C GLY A 75 -2.27 -11.52 -4.04
N GLY A 76 -1.23 -11.40 -4.85
CA GLY A 76 -0.87 -10.13 -5.49
C GLY A 76 0.58 -9.75 -5.38
N ARG A 77 0.94 -8.68 -6.07
CA ARG A 77 2.29 -8.12 -6.14
C ARG A 77 2.25 -6.62 -5.90
N PHE A 78 2.97 -6.18 -4.89
CA PHE A 78 3.04 -4.78 -4.49
C PHE A 78 4.51 -4.34 -4.54
N VAL A 79 4.84 -3.41 -5.43
CA VAL A 79 6.23 -3.03 -5.65
C VAL A 79 6.43 -1.52 -5.63
N ASN A 80 7.61 -1.08 -5.18
CA ASN A 80 7.97 0.34 -5.13
C ASN A 80 6.96 1.17 -4.32
N GLY A 81 6.62 0.73 -3.13
CA GLY A 81 5.61 1.36 -2.28
C GLY A 81 6.16 2.15 -1.11
N VAL A 82 5.46 3.22 -0.74
CA VAL A 82 5.66 3.97 0.51
C VAL A 82 4.34 4.03 1.25
N MET A 83 4.30 3.49 2.46
CA MET A 83 3.12 3.43 3.31
C MET A 83 3.39 4.17 4.62
N VAL A 84 2.58 5.17 4.93
CA VAL A 84 2.78 6.04 6.10
C VAL A 84 1.49 6.19 6.90
N SER A 85 1.57 5.99 8.21
CA SER A 85 0.50 6.37 9.14
C SER A 85 1.08 7.07 10.36
N ALA A 86 0.51 8.21 10.71
CA ALA A 86 0.77 8.88 11.97
C ALA A 86 -0.09 8.34 13.12
N ASN A 87 -1.08 7.50 12.84
CA ASN A 87 -1.95 6.89 13.84
C ASN A 87 -1.23 5.71 14.51
N ALA A 88 -1.02 5.81 15.82
CA ALA A 88 -0.32 4.77 16.58
C ALA A 88 -1.09 3.44 16.70
N ALA A 89 -2.39 3.42 16.41
CA ALA A 89 -3.24 2.23 16.47
C ALA A 89 -3.44 1.54 15.11
N THR A 90 -3.06 2.20 14.01
CA THR A 90 -3.19 1.69 12.64
C THR A 90 -1.95 0.90 12.24
N ALA A 91 -2.13 -0.33 11.76
CA ALA A 91 -1.05 -1.08 11.16
C ALA A 91 -0.84 -0.69 9.69
N CYS A 92 0.39 -0.89 9.18
CA CYS A 92 0.64 -0.75 7.76
C CYS A 92 0.07 -1.93 6.96
N LEU A 93 0.32 -3.16 7.41
CA LEU A 93 -0.12 -4.39 6.74
C LEU A 93 -0.90 -5.28 7.69
N ASP A 94 -1.98 -5.81 7.17
CA ASP A 94 -2.82 -6.84 7.76
C ASP A 94 -3.07 -7.95 6.73
N VAL A 95 -2.65 -9.16 7.04
CA VAL A 95 -3.02 -10.37 6.30
C VAL A 95 -4.00 -11.13 7.18
N ASP A 96 -5.28 -11.05 6.86
CA ASP A 96 -6.36 -11.33 7.79
C ASP A 96 -6.68 -12.83 7.96
N ASP A 97 -6.29 -13.68 6.99
CA ASP A 97 -6.63 -15.10 7.03
C ASP A 97 -5.57 -16.03 6.42
N THR A 98 -5.67 -17.31 6.78
CA THR A 98 -4.72 -18.34 6.34
C THR A 98 -4.83 -18.69 4.85
N SER A 99 -5.98 -18.45 4.21
CA SER A 99 -6.13 -18.63 2.76
C SER A 99 -5.33 -17.58 1.99
N THR A 100 -5.27 -16.35 2.50
CA THR A 100 -4.43 -15.27 1.99
C THR A 100 -2.94 -15.59 2.19
N VAL A 101 -2.56 -16.14 3.35
CA VAL A 101 -1.18 -16.62 3.55
C VAL A 101 -0.80 -17.68 2.52
N ALA A 102 -1.71 -18.59 2.20
CA ALA A 102 -1.47 -19.66 1.21
C ALA A 102 -1.32 -19.12 -0.23
N GLU A 103 -1.96 -18.00 -0.57
CA GLU A 103 -1.78 -17.31 -1.86
C GLU A 103 -0.45 -16.55 -1.96
N ALA A 104 0.25 -16.40 -0.83
CA ALA A 104 1.57 -15.81 -0.72
C ALA A 104 1.70 -14.42 -1.41
N PRO A 105 0.91 -13.42 -1.01
CA PRO A 105 1.09 -12.06 -1.52
C PRO A 105 2.52 -11.59 -1.29
N ARG A 106 3.04 -10.76 -2.18
CA ARG A 106 4.46 -10.40 -2.15
C ARG A 106 4.68 -8.90 -2.31
N TRP A 107 5.61 -8.39 -1.53
CA TRP A 107 6.10 -7.03 -1.58
C TRP A 107 7.57 -7.01 -1.99
N ASP A 108 7.97 -6.11 -2.89
CA ASP A 108 9.36 -5.85 -3.24
C ASP A 108 9.60 -4.32 -3.30
N SER A 109 10.64 -3.84 -2.65
CA SER A 109 10.95 -2.40 -2.54
C SER A 109 9.77 -1.58 -1.95
N VAL A 110 9.16 -2.10 -0.89
CA VAL A 110 8.09 -1.43 -0.14
C VAL A 110 8.60 -1.03 1.24
N VAL A 111 8.30 0.20 1.66
CA VAL A 111 8.70 0.73 2.95
C VAL A 111 7.50 1.10 3.80
N LEU A 112 7.54 0.70 5.06
CA LEU A 112 6.48 0.92 6.05
C LEU A 112 6.96 1.92 7.10
N ALA A 113 6.22 3.01 7.26
CA ALA A 113 6.42 4.05 8.27
C ALA A 113 5.16 4.18 9.13
N CYS A 114 4.80 3.10 9.81
CA CYS A 114 3.71 3.02 10.79
C CYS A 114 4.26 2.59 12.14
N ALA A 115 3.61 3.01 13.23
CA ALA A 115 3.95 2.56 14.58
C ALA A 115 3.78 1.04 14.73
N ILE A 116 2.79 0.47 14.04
CA ILE A 116 2.55 -0.97 13.95
C ILE A 116 2.80 -1.38 12.48
N PRO A 117 3.94 -1.99 12.16
CA PRO A 117 4.20 -2.43 10.78
C PRO A 117 3.25 -3.53 10.31
N PHE A 118 2.93 -4.46 11.19
CA PHE A 118 2.12 -5.64 10.91
C PHE A 118 1.04 -5.81 11.98
N ARG A 119 -0.22 -6.01 11.56
CA ARG A 119 -1.31 -6.34 12.49
C ARG A 119 -1.02 -7.70 13.14
N ASN A 120 -1.32 -7.82 14.41
CA ASN A 120 -1.19 -9.06 15.15
C ASN A 120 -2.58 -9.51 15.61
N ASP A 121 -3.22 -10.34 14.81
CA ASP A 121 -4.51 -10.92 15.18
C ASP A 121 -4.30 -12.18 16.01
N THR A 122 -4.78 -12.11 17.22
CA THR A 122 -4.61 -13.19 18.20
C THR A 122 -5.82 -14.13 18.29
N THR A 123 -6.90 -13.79 17.57
CA THR A 123 -8.15 -14.57 17.60
C THR A 123 -8.77 -14.64 16.20
N GLY A 124 -8.56 -15.75 15.52
CA GLY A 124 -9.18 -16.06 14.22
C GLY A 124 -8.47 -15.50 12.99
N GLY A 125 -7.53 -14.57 13.16
CA GLY A 125 -6.73 -13.97 12.09
C GLY A 125 -5.32 -14.55 11.99
N VAL A 126 -4.46 -13.83 11.27
CA VAL A 126 -3.04 -14.15 11.10
C VAL A 126 -2.19 -13.30 12.05
N ASP A 127 -1.24 -13.89 12.72
CA ASP A 127 -0.38 -13.16 13.64
C ASP A 127 0.63 -12.25 12.89
N GLY A 128 1.09 -11.20 13.58
CA GLY A 128 2.05 -10.25 13.02
C GLY A 128 3.35 -10.90 12.52
N PRO A 129 3.94 -11.89 13.21
CA PRO A 129 5.09 -12.65 12.71
C PRO A 129 4.87 -13.34 11.36
N ALA A 130 3.70 -13.91 11.10
CA ALA A 130 3.39 -14.54 9.82
C ALA A 130 3.26 -13.50 8.70
N THR A 131 2.57 -12.38 8.94
CA THR A 131 2.52 -11.24 8.00
C THR A 131 3.92 -10.69 7.74
N GLN A 132 4.75 -10.56 8.78
CA GLN A 132 6.14 -10.14 8.64
C GLN A 132 6.96 -11.11 7.78
N ALA A 133 6.75 -12.41 7.93
CA ALA A 133 7.46 -13.42 7.14
C ALA A 133 7.15 -13.28 5.65
N LEU A 134 5.88 -13.07 5.28
CA LEU A 134 5.49 -12.78 3.89
C LEU A 134 6.15 -11.51 3.36
N PHE A 135 6.14 -10.43 4.14
CA PHE A 135 6.74 -9.16 3.76
C PHE A 135 8.25 -9.27 3.56
N THR A 136 8.95 -9.94 4.47
CA THR A 136 10.41 -10.08 4.42
C THR A 136 10.90 -11.10 3.39
N ALA A 137 10.01 -11.95 2.86
CA ALA A 137 10.33 -12.82 1.72
C ALA A 137 10.60 -12.04 0.43
N GLY A 138 10.13 -10.80 0.33
CA GLY A 138 10.44 -9.90 -0.78
C GLY A 138 11.78 -9.17 -0.61
N ALA A 139 12.26 -8.56 -1.68
CA ALA A 139 13.53 -7.87 -1.71
C ALA A 139 13.40 -6.38 -1.37
N ASN A 140 14.42 -5.80 -0.70
CA ASN A 140 14.57 -4.36 -0.45
C ASN A 140 13.44 -3.72 0.39
N ASN A 141 12.64 -4.51 1.08
CA ASN A 141 11.58 -4.04 1.96
C ASN A 141 12.15 -3.48 3.28
N SER A 142 11.42 -2.57 3.91
CA SER A 142 11.76 -2.06 5.25
C SER A 142 10.49 -1.82 6.06
N SER A 143 10.41 -2.46 7.24
CA SER A 143 9.32 -2.24 8.20
C SER A 143 9.63 -1.20 9.27
N THR A 144 10.82 -0.57 9.21
CA THR A 144 11.29 0.43 10.17
C THR A 144 11.69 1.73 9.47
N HIS A 145 10.98 2.06 8.39
CA HIS A 145 11.29 3.25 7.60
C HIS A 145 10.90 4.53 8.36
N THR A 146 11.78 5.52 8.33
CA THR A 146 11.46 6.88 8.75
C THR A 146 11.15 7.70 7.51
N SER A 147 9.91 8.10 7.35
CA SER A 147 9.48 8.86 6.17
C SER A 147 10.01 10.29 6.21
N THR A 148 10.47 10.76 5.05
CA THR A 148 10.88 12.14 4.79
C THR A 148 10.07 12.77 3.67
N LEU A 149 8.87 12.24 3.39
CA LEU A 149 7.97 12.75 2.37
C LEU A 149 7.73 14.27 2.53
N THR A 150 7.84 15.01 1.44
CA THR A 150 7.51 16.43 1.36
C THR A 150 6.14 16.63 0.74
N GLY A 151 5.40 17.68 1.15
CA GLY A 151 4.01 17.87 0.72
C GLY A 151 3.06 16.74 1.12
N GLY A 152 3.57 15.75 1.87
CA GLY A 152 2.86 14.58 2.37
C GLY A 152 2.90 13.34 1.45
N PHE A 153 3.39 13.44 0.21
CA PHE A 153 3.42 12.32 -0.75
C PHE A 153 4.58 12.35 -1.77
N ILE A 154 5.37 13.41 -1.79
CA ILE A 154 6.54 13.55 -2.67
C ILE A 154 7.75 12.98 -1.94
N ASN A 155 8.54 12.13 -2.58
CA ASN A 155 9.71 11.52 -1.97
C ASN A 155 10.68 12.56 -1.42
N GLY A 156 11.13 12.31 -0.19
CA GLY A 156 12.26 12.96 0.43
C GLY A 156 13.54 12.12 0.32
N ALA A 157 14.55 12.47 1.11
CA ALA A 157 15.85 11.83 1.02
C ALA A 157 15.84 10.34 1.37
N ASN A 158 15.04 9.93 2.37
CA ASN A 158 15.01 8.54 2.81
C ASN A 158 14.29 7.63 1.81
N GLU A 159 13.23 8.11 1.16
CA GLU A 159 12.53 7.40 0.09
C GLU A 159 13.42 7.31 -1.17
N ALA A 160 14.07 8.42 -1.54
CA ALA A 160 14.96 8.50 -2.70
C ALA A 160 16.19 7.57 -2.60
N ALA A 161 16.62 7.24 -1.38
CA ALA A 161 17.74 6.33 -1.14
C ALA A 161 17.36 4.84 -1.27
N ARG A 162 16.08 4.50 -1.47
CA ARG A 162 15.63 3.10 -1.56
C ARG A 162 15.83 2.53 -2.94
N PRO A 163 16.38 1.31 -3.06
CA PRO A 163 16.49 0.65 -4.36
C PRO A 163 15.10 0.29 -4.87
N ALA A 164 14.84 0.61 -6.14
CA ALA A 164 13.57 0.28 -6.77
C ALA A 164 13.58 -1.13 -7.38
N PHE A 165 12.42 -1.76 -7.39
CA PHE A 165 12.13 -2.97 -8.14
C PHE A 165 11.81 -2.62 -9.61
N ASN A 166 12.28 -3.44 -10.55
CA ASN A 166 11.91 -3.26 -11.96
C ASN A 166 10.46 -3.71 -12.21
N ALA A 167 9.50 -2.78 -12.12
CA ALA A 167 8.08 -3.09 -12.24
C ALA A 167 7.69 -3.64 -13.62
N SER A 168 8.44 -3.34 -14.69
CA SER A 168 8.14 -3.86 -16.04
C SER A 168 8.27 -5.39 -16.14
N THR A 169 8.88 -6.03 -15.13
CA THR A 169 8.94 -7.50 -15.06
C THR A 169 7.64 -8.15 -14.59
N LEU A 170 6.69 -7.38 -14.05
CA LEU A 170 5.38 -7.89 -13.64
C LEU A 170 4.51 -8.21 -14.86
N ASN A 171 4.35 -7.25 -15.75
CA ASN A 171 3.72 -7.40 -17.06
C ASN A 171 3.96 -6.12 -17.91
N PRO A 172 3.65 -6.13 -19.21
CA PRO A 172 3.91 -4.98 -20.11
C PRO A 172 3.16 -3.68 -19.80
N PHE A 173 2.16 -3.70 -18.94
CA PHE A 173 1.46 -2.49 -18.47
C PHE A 173 2.39 -1.58 -17.66
N PHE A 174 3.29 -2.19 -16.87
CA PHE A 174 4.11 -1.43 -15.92
C PHE A 174 5.36 -0.84 -16.58
N GLN A 175 5.60 0.42 -16.30
CA GLN A 175 6.84 1.11 -16.64
C GLN A 175 7.92 0.83 -15.60
N ASN A 176 9.15 0.66 -16.05
CA ASN A 176 10.29 0.61 -15.13
C ASN A 176 10.58 2.01 -14.58
N THR A 177 10.71 2.11 -13.26
CA THR A 177 11.13 3.31 -12.54
C THR A 177 12.38 3.02 -11.72
N THR A 178 13.14 4.06 -11.40
CA THR A 178 14.35 3.97 -10.57
C THR A 178 14.12 4.44 -9.13
N TYR A 179 12.85 4.57 -8.71
CA TYR A 179 12.46 5.09 -7.40
C TYR A 179 11.27 4.32 -6.83
N VAL A 180 11.13 4.33 -5.51
CA VAL A 180 9.94 3.88 -4.78
C VAL A 180 8.94 5.03 -4.66
N GLY A 181 7.69 4.73 -4.32
CA GLY A 181 6.64 5.74 -4.17
C GLY A 181 6.07 6.23 -5.50
N ALA A 182 5.03 7.04 -5.43
CA ALA A 182 4.27 7.53 -6.58
C ALA A 182 4.91 8.74 -7.25
N VAL A 183 5.60 9.59 -6.49
CA VAL A 183 6.19 10.85 -6.97
C VAL A 183 7.67 10.89 -6.61
N ARG A 184 8.52 10.91 -7.63
CA ARG A 184 9.97 10.78 -7.48
C ARG A 184 10.59 11.92 -6.67
N ASP A 185 10.27 13.16 -7.01
CA ASP A 185 10.80 14.38 -6.40
C ASP A 185 9.91 15.60 -6.72
N ALA A 186 10.28 16.78 -6.27
CA ALA A 186 9.50 18.01 -6.45
C ALA A 186 9.35 18.46 -7.93
N ASN A 187 10.16 17.94 -8.84
CA ASN A 187 10.05 18.23 -10.29
C ASN A 187 9.15 17.24 -11.01
N ASP A 188 8.73 16.16 -10.34
CA ASP A 188 7.83 15.16 -10.86
C ASP A 188 6.38 15.61 -10.61
N THR A 189 5.74 16.12 -11.66
CA THR A 189 4.48 16.86 -11.58
C THR A 189 3.31 16.19 -12.27
N TRP A 190 3.39 14.88 -12.58
CA TRP A 190 2.37 14.13 -13.29
C TRP A 190 0.96 14.24 -12.69
N TRP A 191 0.88 14.43 -11.37
CA TRP A 191 -0.35 14.53 -10.60
C TRP A 191 -1.01 15.92 -10.66
N GLN A 192 -0.32 16.95 -11.16
CA GLN A 192 -0.84 18.31 -11.21
C GLN A 192 -1.84 18.50 -12.36
N GLY A 193 -2.77 19.43 -12.16
CA GLY A 193 -3.72 19.85 -13.20
C GLY A 193 -4.98 19.00 -13.33
N TRP A 194 -5.03 17.83 -12.69
CA TRP A 194 -6.19 16.94 -12.70
C TRP A 194 -6.53 16.32 -11.33
N THR A 195 -5.76 16.66 -10.32
CA THR A 195 -6.01 16.25 -8.93
C THR A 195 -6.37 17.45 -8.07
N CYS A 196 -7.24 17.25 -7.08
CA CYS A 196 -7.59 18.27 -6.10
C CYS A 196 -7.53 17.71 -4.68
N GLY A 197 -7.29 18.60 -3.70
CA GLY A 197 -7.21 18.22 -2.29
C GLY A 197 -5.95 17.47 -1.87
N LEU A 198 -4.98 17.22 -2.76
CA LEU A 198 -3.71 16.60 -2.39
C LEU A 198 -2.80 17.57 -1.64
N THR A 199 -2.80 18.84 -2.02
CA THR A 199 -2.07 19.90 -1.35
C THR A 199 -3.01 20.96 -0.79
N SER A 200 -2.60 21.63 0.29
CA SER A 200 -3.38 22.72 0.87
C SER A 200 -3.59 23.82 -0.17
N GLY A 201 -4.84 24.26 -0.34
CA GLY A 201 -5.21 25.31 -1.29
C GLY A 201 -5.32 24.87 -2.76
N SER A 202 -5.12 23.57 -3.08
CA SER A 202 -5.42 23.10 -4.43
C SER A 202 -6.94 23.06 -4.63
N THR A 203 -7.41 23.78 -5.63
CA THR A 203 -8.82 23.74 -6.09
C THR A 203 -8.94 22.74 -7.24
N CYS A 204 -10.09 22.13 -7.36
CA CYS A 204 -10.45 21.35 -8.55
C CYS A 204 -10.64 22.25 -9.77
#